data_bc53cc7782c00e6adb452afc337682f1
#
_entry.id   bc53cc7782c00e6adb452afc337682f1
#
_cell.length_a   1.000
_cell.length_b   1.000
_cell.length_c   1.000
_cell.angle_alpha   90.00
_cell.angle_beta   90.00
_cell.angle_gamma   90.00
#
_symmetry.space_group_name_H-M   'P 1'
#
loop_
_entity.id
_entity.type
_entity.pdbx_description
1 polymer ?
#
loop_
_entity_poly.entity_id
_entity_poly.type
_entity_poly.pdbx_seq_one_letter_code
_entity_poly.pdbx_strand_id
1 'polypeptide(L)'
;MEKNELQRGLSARQIQMIALGGTIGVGLFMGATSTIKWTGPSVILAYLIAGIFLFLIMRAMGEMIYLNPTTGSFATFASDYIHPAAGYMTAWSNIFQWIVVGMSEVIAVGEYMKFWFPELPTWIPGVIAILLLMAANLFSVKAFGEFEFWFALIKVVTIILMIIAGFGLIFFGFGNGGHAVGISNLWTNGGFMPNGIVGFFFALSIVIGSYQGVELIGITAGETKDPQKNIVKAVNGVIWRILIFYLGAIFVIVSVYPWNQLGDIGSPFVATFAKIGITFAAGLINFVVLTAAMSGCNSGIFSASRMIYTLAHKGEMPKIFTKIMRNGVPLYTVVAVSLGILIGALLNVILPLYIDGAKSIFVYVYSASILPGMIPWFMILFSHLRFRKLHPEEVEGHPFKMPGGAVSNYLTILFLILVLVGMVFNVETRISVLIGVIFLTIVTIYYFIRYNKNNVKAK
;
A
#
# COMPACT_ATOMS: atom_id res chain seq x y z
N MET A 1 26.86 27.90 -2.55
CA MET A 1 26.50 26.55 -3.10
C MET A 1 25.23 26.14 -2.40
N GLU A 2 24.07 26.34 -3.04
CA GLU A 2 22.79 25.83 -2.52
C GLU A 2 22.85 24.30 -2.57
N LYS A 3 22.67 23.67 -1.41
CA LYS A 3 22.59 22.21 -1.30
C LYS A 3 21.34 21.75 -2.05
N ASN A 4 21.54 21.14 -3.21
CA ASN A 4 20.49 20.42 -3.98
C ASN A 4 20.13 19.09 -3.28
N GLU A 5 19.77 19.16 -2.01
CA GLU A 5 19.37 18.00 -1.19
C GLU A 5 17.94 18.17 -0.71
N LEU A 6 17.21 17.06 -0.64
CA LEU A 6 15.87 17.01 -0.06
C LEU A 6 15.91 17.46 1.41
N GLN A 7 14.96 18.29 1.84
CA GLN A 7 14.96 18.84 3.19
C GLN A 7 14.45 17.81 4.21
N ARG A 8 15.16 17.67 5.33
CA ARG A 8 14.71 16.86 6.49
C ARG A 8 13.63 17.61 7.27
N GLY A 9 12.40 17.62 6.74
CA GLY A 9 11.27 18.38 7.28
C GLY A 9 10.24 17.58 8.09
N LEU A 10 10.26 16.25 8.01
CA LEU A 10 9.25 15.39 8.64
C LEU A 10 9.53 15.19 10.14
N SER A 11 8.53 15.43 10.98
CA SER A 11 8.55 15.19 12.42
C SER A 11 8.20 13.73 12.73
N ALA A 12 8.55 13.24 13.95
CA ALA A 12 8.23 11.90 14.41
C ALA A 12 6.72 11.56 14.34
N ARG A 13 5.84 12.52 14.68
CA ARG A 13 4.39 12.32 14.60
C ARG A 13 3.91 12.12 13.17
N GLN A 14 4.43 12.91 12.23
CA GLN A 14 4.09 12.80 10.81
C GLN A 14 4.55 11.46 10.22
N ILE A 15 5.77 11.01 10.53
CA ILE A 15 6.29 9.72 10.07
C ILE A 15 5.44 8.57 10.57
N GLN A 16 5.03 8.59 11.84
CA GLN A 16 4.15 7.55 12.38
C GLN A 16 2.79 7.54 11.69
N MET A 17 2.23 8.71 11.37
CA MET A 17 0.96 8.81 10.66
C MET A 17 1.11 8.48 9.17
N ILE A 18 2.19 8.87 8.51
CA ILE A 18 2.51 8.45 7.13
C ILE A 18 2.60 6.92 7.07
N ALA A 19 3.27 6.32 8.03
CA ALA A 19 3.40 4.88 8.12
C ALA A 19 2.06 4.16 8.39
N LEU A 20 1.11 4.79 9.10
CA LEU A 20 -0.25 4.29 9.30
C LEU A 20 -1.13 4.58 8.07
N GLY A 21 -1.09 5.81 7.59
CA GLY A 21 -1.95 6.30 6.53
C GLY A 21 -1.63 5.72 5.16
N GLY A 22 -0.34 5.52 4.85
CA GLY A 22 0.11 4.97 3.58
C GLY A 22 -0.29 3.51 3.35
N THR A 23 -0.54 2.74 4.42
CA THR A 23 -1.00 1.35 4.32
C THR A 23 -2.52 1.20 4.33
N ILE A 24 -3.25 2.05 5.04
CA ILE A 24 -4.72 1.99 5.13
C ILE A 24 -5.31 2.80 3.96
N GLY A 25 -5.43 2.19 2.82
CA GLY A 25 -6.02 2.73 1.59
C GLY A 25 -7.22 1.92 1.10
N VAL A 26 -7.59 2.11 -0.16
CA VAL A 26 -8.71 1.40 -0.80
C VAL A 26 -8.53 -0.11 -0.84
N GLY A 27 -7.30 -0.62 -0.77
CA GLY A 27 -7.02 -2.05 -0.67
C GLY A 27 -7.74 -2.72 0.51
N LEU A 28 -7.79 -2.05 1.67
CA LEU A 28 -8.58 -2.53 2.81
C LEU A 28 -10.08 -2.25 2.61
N PHE A 29 -10.46 -1.04 2.24
CA PHE A 29 -11.87 -0.61 2.21
C PHE A 29 -12.68 -1.22 1.06
N MET A 30 -12.13 -1.28 -0.15
CA MET A 30 -12.78 -1.90 -1.31
C MET A 30 -12.33 -3.34 -1.54
N GLY A 31 -11.04 -3.63 -1.37
CA GLY A 31 -10.47 -4.96 -1.54
C GLY A 31 -11.03 -5.99 -0.57
N ALA A 32 -11.47 -5.59 0.63
CA ALA A 32 -12.11 -6.47 1.60
C ALA A 32 -13.34 -7.19 1.03
N THR A 33 -14.14 -6.54 0.20
CA THR A 33 -15.33 -7.15 -0.43
C THR A 33 -14.93 -8.37 -1.26
N SER A 34 -13.93 -8.25 -2.13
CA SER A 34 -13.45 -9.33 -2.99
C SER A 34 -12.78 -10.44 -2.18
N THR A 35 -11.94 -10.11 -1.22
CA THR A 35 -11.26 -11.11 -0.38
C THR A 35 -12.23 -11.92 0.46
N ILE A 36 -13.25 -11.28 1.06
CA ILE A 36 -14.30 -11.98 1.82
C ILE A 36 -15.11 -12.86 0.89
N LYS A 37 -15.49 -12.40 -0.31
CA LYS A 37 -16.21 -13.20 -1.29
C LYS A 37 -15.43 -14.46 -1.70
N TRP A 38 -14.11 -14.37 -1.85
CA TRP A 38 -13.28 -15.50 -2.29
C TRP A 38 -13.03 -16.54 -1.20
N THR A 39 -12.93 -16.15 0.06
CA THR A 39 -12.49 -17.07 1.13
C THR A 39 -13.48 -17.17 2.31
N GLY A 40 -14.49 -16.31 2.39
CA GLY A 40 -15.38 -16.24 3.55
C GLY A 40 -14.68 -15.76 4.82
N PRO A 41 -15.12 -16.21 6.01
CA PRO A 41 -14.56 -15.78 7.30
C PRO A 41 -13.06 -16.06 7.48
N SER A 42 -12.51 -17.04 6.76
CA SER A 42 -11.06 -17.35 6.82
C SER A 42 -10.17 -16.23 6.28
N VAL A 43 -10.74 -15.17 5.70
CA VAL A 43 -10.03 -13.91 5.38
C VAL A 43 -9.30 -13.36 6.58
N ILE A 44 -9.78 -13.57 7.83
CA ILE A 44 -9.09 -13.20 9.06
C ILE A 44 -7.70 -13.85 9.12
N LEU A 45 -7.60 -15.15 8.80
CA LEU A 45 -6.33 -15.85 8.75
C LEU A 45 -5.43 -15.35 7.61
N ALA A 46 -6.01 -14.98 6.46
CA ALA A 46 -5.25 -14.43 5.36
C ALA A 46 -4.57 -13.10 5.76
N TYR A 47 -5.29 -12.20 6.43
CA TYR A 47 -4.71 -10.96 6.96
C TYR A 47 -3.68 -11.22 8.06
N LEU A 48 -3.92 -12.18 8.96
CA LEU A 48 -2.97 -12.52 10.03
C LEU A 48 -1.66 -13.06 9.45
N ILE A 49 -1.73 -14.05 8.57
CA ILE A 49 -0.55 -14.71 7.99
C ILE A 49 0.24 -13.70 7.14
N ALA A 50 -0.42 -12.99 6.24
CA ALA A 50 0.22 -11.96 5.44
C ALA A 50 0.87 -10.87 6.32
N GLY A 51 0.20 -10.48 7.40
CA GLY A 51 0.70 -9.50 8.37
C GLY A 51 1.97 -9.94 9.09
N ILE A 52 2.08 -11.22 9.46
CA ILE A 52 3.30 -11.78 10.06
C ILE A 52 4.48 -11.67 9.07
N PHE A 53 4.28 -12.09 7.83
CA PHE A 53 5.33 -12.00 6.82
C PHE A 53 5.69 -10.55 6.47
N LEU A 54 4.70 -9.66 6.41
CA LEU A 54 4.94 -8.23 6.25
C LEU A 54 5.82 -7.66 7.38
N PHE A 55 5.52 -8.02 8.63
CA PHE A 55 6.33 -7.60 9.77
C PHE A 55 7.80 -8.05 9.62
N LEU A 56 8.03 -9.27 9.13
CA LEU A 56 9.39 -9.77 8.87
C LEU A 56 10.09 -8.97 7.77
N ILE A 57 9.39 -8.61 6.68
CA ILE A 57 9.93 -7.75 5.62
C ILE A 57 10.34 -6.39 6.19
N MET A 58 9.47 -5.80 7.01
CA MET A 58 9.74 -4.51 7.63
C MET A 58 10.90 -4.56 8.63
N ARG A 59 11.06 -5.68 9.34
CA ARG A 59 12.22 -5.90 10.23
C ARG A 59 13.52 -6.01 9.43
N ALA A 60 13.52 -6.74 8.30
CA ALA A 60 14.67 -6.82 7.41
C ALA A 60 15.07 -5.45 6.86
N MET A 61 14.09 -4.67 6.39
CA MET A 61 14.32 -3.31 5.91
C MET A 61 14.83 -2.39 7.02
N GLY A 62 14.22 -2.45 8.19
CA GLY A 62 14.59 -1.62 9.35
C GLY A 62 16.00 -1.90 9.87
N GLU A 63 16.47 -3.15 9.82
CA GLU A 63 17.83 -3.54 10.17
C GLU A 63 18.86 -2.84 9.26
N MET A 64 18.61 -2.81 7.95
CA MET A 64 19.50 -2.12 7.00
C MET A 64 19.41 -0.60 7.10
N ILE A 65 18.21 -0.02 7.26
CA ILE A 65 18.00 1.43 7.39
C ILE A 65 18.65 1.98 8.66
N TYR A 66 18.68 1.21 9.73
CA TYR A 66 19.30 1.64 10.99
C TYR A 66 20.75 2.05 10.78
N LEU A 67 21.49 1.34 9.93
CA LEU A 67 22.90 1.64 9.61
C LEU A 67 23.02 2.67 8.49
N ASN A 68 22.17 2.62 7.48
CA ASN A 68 22.23 3.47 6.30
C ASN A 68 20.87 4.08 5.91
N PRO A 69 20.42 5.15 6.58
CA PRO A 69 19.15 5.80 6.27
C PRO A 69 19.28 6.66 4.99
N THR A 70 18.76 6.14 3.88
CA THR A 70 18.78 6.81 2.57
C THR A 70 17.37 6.98 1.99
N THR A 71 17.14 8.04 1.20
CA THR A 71 15.85 8.26 0.50
C THR A 71 15.55 7.17 -0.54
N GLY A 72 16.60 6.63 -1.18
CA GLY A 72 16.46 5.51 -2.12
C GLY A 72 16.16 4.17 -1.44
N SER A 73 16.37 4.07 -0.11
CA SER A 73 16.00 2.93 0.73
C SER A 73 16.25 1.57 0.05
N PHE A 74 15.20 0.77 -0.09
CA PHE A 74 15.27 -0.58 -0.67
C PHE A 74 15.84 -0.64 -2.09
N ALA A 75 15.65 0.41 -2.92
CA ALA A 75 16.25 0.46 -4.25
C ALA A 75 17.78 0.72 -4.17
N THR A 76 18.22 1.50 -3.19
CA THR A 76 19.65 1.68 -2.92
C THR A 76 20.26 0.40 -2.39
N PHE A 77 19.62 -0.26 -1.43
CA PHE A 77 20.09 -1.55 -0.91
C PHE A 77 20.15 -2.64 -1.98
N ALA A 78 19.16 -2.70 -2.89
CA ALA A 78 19.19 -3.62 -4.02
C ALA A 78 20.38 -3.33 -4.97
N SER A 79 20.69 -2.06 -5.19
CA SER A 79 21.83 -1.64 -5.99
C SER A 79 23.17 -2.03 -5.34
N ASP A 80 23.31 -1.78 -4.03
CA ASP A 80 24.57 -1.92 -3.29
C ASP A 80 24.86 -3.38 -2.95
N TYR A 81 23.85 -4.14 -2.54
CA TYR A 81 24.02 -5.53 -2.08
C TYR A 81 23.80 -6.58 -3.15
N ILE A 82 23.07 -6.30 -4.24
CA ILE A 82 22.77 -7.26 -5.29
C ILE A 82 23.45 -6.87 -6.59
N HIS A 83 22.92 -5.86 -7.27
CA HIS A 83 23.45 -5.34 -8.54
C HIS A 83 22.77 -4.01 -8.89
N PRO A 84 23.44 -3.06 -9.57
CA PRO A 84 22.81 -1.80 -10.00
C PRO A 84 21.51 -1.99 -10.80
N ALA A 85 21.42 -3.01 -11.66
CA ALA A 85 20.20 -3.35 -12.37
C ALA A 85 19.04 -3.73 -11.42
N ALA A 86 19.32 -4.40 -10.30
CA ALA A 86 18.32 -4.74 -9.31
C ALA A 86 17.76 -3.48 -8.63
N GLY A 87 18.63 -2.52 -8.30
CA GLY A 87 18.21 -1.22 -7.79
C GLY A 87 17.34 -0.44 -8.77
N TYR A 88 17.74 -0.40 -10.04
CA TYR A 88 16.97 0.23 -11.13
C TYR A 88 15.58 -0.41 -11.28
N MET A 89 15.52 -1.73 -11.38
CA MET A 89 14.28 -2.49 -11.47
C MET A 89 13.37 -2.24 -10.27
N THR A 90 13.94 -2.22 -9.06
CA THR A 90 13.20 -1.97 -7.81
C THR A 90 12.59 -0.57 -7.78
N ALA A 91 13.37 0.44 -8.16
CA ALA A 91 12.88 1.82 -8.22
C ALA A 91 11.74 1.98 -9.24
N TRP A 92 11.89 1.42 -10.44
CA TRP A 92 10.83 1.45 -11.46
C TRP A 92 9.60 0.66 -11.05
N SER A 93 9.77 -0.47 -10.35
CA SER A 93 8.65 -1.25 -9.81
C SER A 93 7.86 -0.46 -8.77
N ASN A 94 8.54 0.27 -7.90
CA ASN A 94 7.88 1.16 -6.94
C ASN A 94 7.17 2.33 -7.63
N ILE A 95 7.79 2.95 -8.65
CA ILE A 95 7.16 4.03 -9.44
C ILE A 95 5.88 3.50 -10.11
N PHE A 96 5.95 2.36 -10.78
CA PHE A 96 4.81 1.75 -11.45
C PHE A 96 3.70 1.40 -10.45
N GLN A 97 4.05 0.72 -9.36
CA GLN A 97 3.12 0.38 -8.28
C GLN A 97 2.34 1.61 -7.82
N TRP A 98 3.02 2.69 -7.45
CA TRP A 98 2.36 3.86 -6.89
C TRP A 98 1.54 4.65 -7.91
N ILE A 99 1.95 4.67 -9.18
CA ILE A 99 1.12 5.25 -10.24
C ILE A 99 -0.17 4.45 -10.41
N VAL A 100 -0.09 3.11 -10.46
CA VAL A 100 -1.26 2.24 -10.66
C VAL A 100 -2.15 2.21 -9.41
N VAL A 101 -1.58 2.20 -8.21
CA VAL A 101 -2.34 2.38 -6.97
C VAL A 101 -3.06 3.73 -7.00
N GLY A 102 -2.36 4.81 -7.35
CA GLY A 102 -2.98 6.14 -7.49
C GLY A 102 -4.12 6.17 -8.51
N MET A 103 -4.00 5.44 -9.64
CA MET A 103 -5.09 5.28 -10.60
C MET A 103 -6.31 4.61 -9.96
N SER A 104 -6.12 3.54 -9.20
CA SER A 104 -7.21 2.85 -8.49
C SER A 104 -7.84 3.70 -7.39
N GLU A 105 -7.04 4.52 -6.69
CA GLU A 105 -7.54 5.48 -5.70
C GLU A 105 -8.43 6.56 -6.36
N VAL A 106 -8.02 7.07 -7.53
CA VAL A 106 -8.81 8.05 -8.31
C VAL A 106 -10.13 7.44 -8.79
N ILE A 107 -10.13 6.17 -9.20
CA ILE A 107 -11.34 5.42 -9.55
C ILE A 107 -12.25 5.30 -8.32
N ALA A 108 -11.70 4.95 -7.18
CA ALA A 108 -12.44 4.82 -5.92
C ALA A 108 -13.04 6.16 -5.47
N VAL A 109 -12.31 7.27 -5.59
CA VAL A 109 -12.84 8.63 -5.31
C VAL A 109 -14.12 8.88 -6.11
N GLY A 110 -14.12 8.54 -7.40
CA GLY A 110 -15.29 8.67 -8.26
C GLY A 110 -16.49 7.86 -7.75
N GLU A 111 -16.27 6.60 -7.39
CA GLU A 111 -17.33 5.72 -6.88
C GLU A 111 -17.88 6.17 -5.52
N TYR A 112 -17.02 6.65 -4.61
CA TYR A 112 -17.46 7.14 -3.31
C TYR A 112 -18.24 8.45 -3.41
N MET A 113 -17.92 9.30 -4.39
CA MET A 113 -18.65 10.56 -4.63
C MET A 113 -20.08 10.35 -5.13
N LYS A 114 -20.39 9.22 -5.80
CA LYS A 114 -21.77 8.86 -6.18
C LYS A 114 -22.74 8.76 -5.00
N PHE A 115 -22.23 8.52 -3.81
CA PHE A 115 -23.08 8.51 -2.61
C PHE A 115 -23.83 9.82 -2.38
N TRP A 116 -23.18 10.94 -2.65
CA TRP A 116 -23.79 12.28 -2.51
C TRP A 116 -24.28 12.86 -3.83
N PHE A 117 -23.64 12.48 -4.94
CA PHE A 117 -23.89 13.02 -6.28
C PHE A 117 -24.02 11.88 -7.29
N PRO A 118 -25.17 11.14 -7.31
CA PRO A 118 -25.36 9.96 -8.13
C PRO A 118 -25.18 10.20 -9.64
N GLU A 119 -25.57 11.39 -10.12
CA GLU A 119 -25.51 11.78 -11.54
C GLU A 119 -24.15 12.32 -11.98
N LEU A 120 -23.22 12.56 -11.03
CA LEU A 120 -21.91 13.09 -11.36
C LEU A 120 -21.03 12.03 -12.04
N PRO A 121 -20.47 12.30 -13.24
CA PRO A 121 -19.55 11.39 -13.88
C PRO A 121 -18.34 11.08 -12.98
N THR A 122 -18.02 9.79 -12.77
CA THR A 122 -17.03 9.32 -11.80
C THR A 122 -15.62 9.84 -12.03
N TRP A 123 -15.27 10.20 -13.27
CA TRP A 123 -13.95 10.73 -13.59
C TRP A 123 -13.73 12.18 -13.07
N ILE A 124 -14.80 12.97 -12.92
CA ILE A 124 -14.70 14.39 -12.49
C ILE A 124 -14.12 14.52 -11.08
N PRO A 125 -14.66 13.85 -10.05
CA PRO A 125 -14.08 13.90 -8.71
C PRO A 125 -12.63 13.39 -8.68
N GLY A 126 -12.31 12.38 -9.49
CA GLY A 126 -10.96 11.86 -9.62
C GLY A 126 -9.96 12.91 -10.15
N VAL A 127 -10.33 13.62 -11.21
CA VAL A 127 -9.50 14.71 -11.76
C VAL A 127 -9.32 15.83 -10.75
N ILE A 128 -10.38 16.26 -10.07
CA ILE A 128 -10.31 17.30 -9.02
C ILE A 128 -9.37 16.85 -7.90
N ALA A 129 -9.53 15.61 -7.42
CA ALA A 129 -8.68 15.07 -6.35
C ALA A 129 -7.20 15.09 -6.74
N ILE A 130 -6.83 14.62 -7.94
CA ILE A 130 -5.42 14.60 -8.36
C ILE A 130 -4.84 16.00 -8.49
N LEU A 131 -5.60 16.98 -8.99
CA LEU A 131 -5.14 18.36 -9.10
C LEU A 131 -4.91 18.99 -7.72
N LEU A 132 -5.79 18.74 -6.76
CA LEU A 132 -5.65 19.21 -5.38
C LEU A 132 -4.43 18.57 -4.69
N LEU A 133 -4.25 17.25 -4.86
CA LEU A 133 -3.12 16.53 -4.26
C LEU A 133 -1.79 16.90 -4.91
N MET A 134 -1.76 17.12 -6.22
CA MET A 134 -0.59 17.63 -6.91
C MET A 134 -0.19 19.01 -6.36
N ALA A 135 -1.15 19.93 -6.24
CA ALA A 135 -0.91 21.26 -5.68
C ALA A 135 -0.38 21.17 -4.24
N ALA A 136 -0.96 20.31 -3.40
CA ALA A 136 -0.52 20.08 -2.02
C ALA A 136 0.92 19.55 -1.95
N ASN A 137 1.28 18.58 -2.80
CA ASN A 137 2.63 18.03 -2.87
C ASN A 137 3.67 19.06 -3.37
N LEU A 138 3.27 19.99 -4.23
CA LEU A 138 4.13 21.06 -4.73
C LEU A 138 4.36 22.17 -3.69
N PHE A 139 3.49 22.31 -2.71
CA PHE A 139 3.56 23.39 -1.73
C PHE A 139 4.76 23.23 -0.78
N SER A 140 4.89 22.10 -0.09
CA SER A 140 6.09 21.75 0.70
C SER A 140 6.04 20.32 1.24
N VAL A 141 7.20 19.76 1.61
CA VAL A 141 7.30 18.46 2.33
C VAL A 141 6.56 18.50 3.67
N LYS A 142 6.60 19.63 4.36
CA LYS A 142 5.87 19.82 5.61
C LYS A 142 4.36 19.81 5.39
N ALA A 143 3.86 20.45 4.32
CA ALA A 143 2.44 20.42 3.97
C ALA A 143 1.99 19.01 3.63
N PHE A 144 2.76 18.24 2.82
CA PHE A 144 2.50 16.83 2.60
C PHE A 144 2.35 16.06 3.92
N GLY A 145 3.31 16.23 4.84
CA GLY A 145 3.27 15.56 6.15
C GLY A 145 2.06 15.94 7.02
N GLU A 146 1.61 17.20 6.99
CA GLU A 146 0.41 17.64 7.72
C GLU A 146 -0.88 17.10 7.08
N PHE A 147 -1.02 17.12 5.76
CA PHE A 147 -2.17 16.51 5.08
C PHE A 147 -2.26 15.02 5.39
N GLU A 148 -1.16 14.29 5.27
CA GLU A 148 -1.12 12.87 5.55
C GLU A 148 -1.40 12.56 7.03
N PHE A 149 -0.92 13.40 7.94
CA PHE A 149 -1.23 13.28 9.37
C PHE A 149 -2.74 13.34 9.64
N TRP A 150 -3.44 14.34 9.10
CA TRP A 150 -4.88 14.51 9.32
C TRP A 150 -5.70 13.42 8.62
N PHE A 151 -5.37 13.08 7.38
CA PHE A 151 -6.03 11.98 6.68
C PHE A 151 -5.85 10.64 7.41
N ALA A 152 -4.65 10.36 7.88
CA ALA A 152 -4.38 9.14 8.65
C ALA A 152 -5.12 9.14 10.00
N LEU A 153 -5.15 10.28 10.70
CA LEU A 153 -5.86 10.41 11.98
C LEU A 153 -7.35 10.13 11.81
N ILE A 154 -7.99 10.71 10.79
CA ILE A 154 -9.40 10.48 10.49
C ILE A 154 -9.67 8.99 10.27
N LYS A 155 -8.86 8.30 9.43
CA LYS A 155 -8.98 6.87 9.16
C LYS A 155 -8.84 6.04 10.44
N VAL A 156 -7.81 6.29 11.21
CA VAL A 156 -7.48 5.57 12.44
C VAL A 156 -8.62 5.68 13.46
N VAL A 157 -9.09 6.91 13.73
CA VAL A 157 -10.19 7.16 14.67
C VAL A 157 -11.45 6.44 14.22
N THR A 158 -11.78 6.52 12.93
CA THR A 158 -12.99 5.90 12.40
C THR A 158 -12.95 4.38 12.49
N ILE A 159 -11.82 3.75 12.15
CA ILE A 159 -11.70 2.28 12.26
C ILE A 159 -11.78 1.85 13.73
N ILE A 160 -11.16 2.57 14.65
CA ILE A 160 -11.27 2.28 16.09
C ILE A 160 -12.73 2.40 16.55
N LEU A 161 -13.44 3.46 16.17
CA LEU A 161 -14.85 3.62 16.51
C LEU A 161 -15.70 2.50 15.91
N MET A 162 -15.43 2.09 14.66
CA MET A 162 -16.10 0.95 14.05
C MET A 162 -15.85 -0.34 14.81
N ILE A 163 -14.61 -0.61 15.21
CA ILE A 163 -14.26 -1.80 15.99
C ILE A 163 -15.01 -1.79 17.33
N ILE A 164 -14.96 -0.69 18.07
CA ILE A 164 -15.65 -0.56 19.37
C ILE A 164 -17.15 -0.74 19.21
N ALA A 165 -17.77 -0.05 18.25
CA ALA A 165 -19.20 -0.14 17.99
C ALA A 165 -19.60 -1.57 17.51
N GLY A 166 -18.76 -2.17 16.65
CA GLY A 166 -18.95 -3.55 16.19
C GLY A 166 -18.86 -4.58 17.32
N PHE A 167 -17.90 -4.46 18.21
CA PHE A 167 -17.84 -5.30 19.40
C PHE A 167 -19.07 -5.09 20.31
N GLY A 168 -19.52 -3.84 20.46
CA GLY A 168 -20.76 -3.52 21.15
C GLY A 168 -21.98 -4.20 20.54
N LEU A 169 -22.10 -4.22 19.23
CA LEU A 169 -23.17 -4.92 18.51
C LEU A 169 -23.05 -6.45 18.63
N ILE A 170 -21.85 -7.00 18.47
CA ILE A 170 -21.59 -8.45 18.48
C ILE A 170 -21.89 -9.04 19.85
N PHE A 171 -21.42 -8.44 20.94
CA PHE A 171 -21.47 -9.01 22.27
C PHE A 171 -22.60 -8.47 23.16
N PHE A 172 -23.03 -7.23 22.94
CA PHE A 172 -24.01 -6.54 23.81
C PHE A 172 -25.29 -6.11 23.07
N GLY A 173 -25.35 -6.28 21.74
CA GLY A 173 -26.52 -5.89 20.96
C GLY A 173 -26.74 -4.37 20.85
N PHE A 174 -25.70 -3.57 21.00
CA PHE A 174 -25.81 -2.11 20.84
C PHE A 174 -26.30 -1.75 19.44
N GLY A 175 -27.36 -0.91 19.36
CA GLY A 175 -28.00 -0.58 18.08
C GLY A 175 -28.93 -1.65 17.51
N ASN A 176 -29.09 -2.82 18.19
CA ASN A 176 -29.93 -3.93 17.77
C ASN A 176 -30.95 -4.33 18.86
N GLY A 177 -31.50 -3.35 19.57
CA GLY A 177 -32.51 -3.60 20.62
C GLY A 177 -32.03 -4.47 21.78
N GLY A 178 -30.73 -4.52 22.06
CA GLY A 178 -30.12 -5.36 23.11
C GLY A 178 -29.90 -6.81 22.68
N HIS A 179 -30.22 -7.19 21.43
CA HIS A 179 -29.98 -8.55 20.92
C HIS A 179 -28.58 -8.63 20.32
N ALA A 180 -27.66 -9.37 20.99
CA ALA A 180 -26.32 -9.61 20.50
C ALA A 180 -26.36 -10.39 19.17
N VAL A 181 -25.64 -9.90 18.16
CA VAL A 181 -25.49 -10.60 16.85
C VAL A 181 -24.66 -11.87 17.01
N GLY A 182 -23.69 -11.86 17.93
CA GLY A 182 -22.78 -12.97 18.14
C GLY A 182 -21.78 -13.16 17.01
N ILE A 183 -21.11 -14.31 17.03
CA ILE A 183 -20.07 -14.70 16.06
C ILE A 183 -20.50 -15.86 15.15
N SER A 184 -21.79 -16.21 15.13
CA SER A 184 -22.31 -17.36 14.37
C SER A 184 -22.05 -17.25 12.86
N ASN A 185 -22.00 -16.02 12.31
CA ASN A 185 -21.70 -15.77 10.91
C ASN A 185 -20.31 -16.30 10.48
N LEU A 186 -19.39 -16.53 11.44
CA LEU A 186 -18.10 -17.14 11.13
C LEU A 186 -18.19 -18.63 10.76
N TRP A 187 -19.30 -19.29 11.12
CA TRP A 187 -19.47 -20.73 10.97
C TRP A 187 -20.69 -21.12 10.12
N THR A 188 -21.68 -20.25 10.04
CA THR A 188 -22.84 -20.41 9.18
C THR A 188 -22.44 -20.20 7.70
N ASN A 189 -23.31 -20.54 6.78
CA ASN A 189 -23.12 -20.35 5.33
C ASN A 189 -21.88 -21.05 4.76
N GLY A 190 -21.68 -22.32 5.08
CA GLY A 190 -20.59 -23.15 4.53
C GLY A 190 -19.34 -23.24 5.43
N GLY A 191 -19.40 -22.78 6.68
CA GLY A 191 -18.32 -22.87 7.65
C GLY A 191 -17.30 -21.73 7.55
N PHE A 192 -16.18 -21.90 8.26
CA PHE A 192 -15.13 -20.87 8.36
C PHE A 192 -14.36 -20.65 7.06
N MET A 193 -14.22 -21.69 6.23
CA MET A 193 -13.52 -21.65 4.93
C MET A 193 -14.41 -22.24 3.82
N PRO A 194 -15.54 -21.56 3.47
CA PRO A 194 -16.55 -22.11 2.58
C PRO A 194 -16.05 -22.43 1.17
N ASN A 195 -15.08 -21.70 0.68
CA ASN A 195 -14.49 -21.87 -0.65
C ASN A 195 -13.14 -22.63 -0.62
N GLY A 196 -12.84 -23.28 0.51
CA GLY A 196 -11.67 -24.11 0.69
C GLY A 196 -10.33 -23.37 0.57
N ILE A 197 -9.25 -24.13 0.48
CA ILE A 197 -7.88 -23.59 0.45
C ILE A 197 -7.59 -22.77 -0.82
N VAL A 198 -8.25 -23.09 -1.94
CA VAL A 198 -8.06 -22.35 -3.19
C VAL A 198 -8.57 -20.91 -3.05
N GLY A 199 -9.77 -20.72 -2.52
CA GLY A 199 -10.32 -19.39 -2.24
C GLY A 199 -9.45 -18.60 -1.28
N PHE A 200 -8.85 -19.27 -0.29
CA PHE A 200 -7.91 -18.66 0.64
C PHE A 200 -6.65 -18.12 -0.06
N PHE A 201 -6.03 -18.89 -0.94
CA PHE A 201 -4.88 -18.43 -1.72
C PHE A 201 -5.23 -17.29 -2.68
N PHE A 202 -6.43 -17.28 -3.25
CA PHE A 202 -6.88 -16.15 -4.08
C PHE A 202 -7.03 -14.88 -3.26
N ALA A 203 -7.59 -14.99 -2.05
CA ALA A 203 -7.73 -13.84 -1.15
C ALA A 203 -6.37 -13.24 -0.74
N LEU A 204 -5.34 -14.08 -0.51
CA LEU A 204 -4.00 -13.61 -0.13
C LEU A 204 -3.43 -12.59 -1.12
N SER A 205 -3.73 -12.66 -2.42
CA SER A 205 -3.22 -11.73 -3.42
C SER A 205 -3.65 -10.28 -3.14
N ILE A 206 -4.94 -10.06 -2.92
CA ILE A 206 -5.47 -8.72 -2.60
C ILE A 206 -5.11 -8.31 -1.17
N VAL A 207 -5.06 -9.27 -0.23
CA VAL A 207 -4.60 -9.00 1.14
C VAL A 207 -3.17 -8.48 1.15
N ILE A 208 -2.26 -9.09 0.38
CA ILE A 208 -0.88 -8.60 0.19
C ILE A 208 -0.90 -7.19 -0.42
N GLY A 209 -1.71 -6.96 -1.45
CA GLY A 209 -1.90 -5.63 -2.04
C GLY A 209 -2.34 -4.59 -1.01
N SER A 210 -3.27 -4.95 -0.10
CA SER A 210 -3.77 -4.03 0.93
C SER A 210 -2.74 -3.64 1.99
N TYR A 211 -1.62 -4.35 2.07
CA TYR A 211 -0.47 -4.01 2.92
C TYR A 211 0.62 -3.21 2.20
N GLN A 212 0.55 -3.08 0.88
CA GLN A 212 1.49 -2.25 0.13
C GLN A 212 1.42 -0.80 0.59
N GLY A 213 2.56 -0.13 0.61
CA GLY A 213 2.70 1.21 1.17
C GLY A 213 3.40 1.23 2.54
N VAL A 214 3.49 0.10 3.24
CA VAL A 214 4.23 0.04 4.51
C VAL A 214 5.73 0.35 4.30
N GLU A 215 6.29 0.00 3.16
CA GLU A 215 7.67 0.29 2.75
C GLU A 215 7.95 1.79 2.56
N LEU A 216 6.93 2.64 2.51
CA LEU A 216 7.04 4.10 2.49
C LEU A 216 7.85 4.62 3.71
N ILE A 217 7.79 3.92 4.84
CA ILE A 217 8.64 4.20 6.01
C ILE A 217 10.11 4.27 5.61
N GLY A 218 10.55 3.35 4.73
CA GLY A 218 11.92 3.34 4.23
C GLY A 218 12.26 4.57 3.39
N ILE A 219 11.36 4.98 2.51
CA ILE A 219 11.56 6.14 1.63
C ILE A 219 11.62 7.43 2.45
N THR A 220 10.82 7.54 3.50
CA THR A 220 10.83 8.72 4.39
C THR A 220 12.09 8.81 5.24
N ALA A 221 12.91 7.77 5.33
CA ALA A 221 14.11 7.75 6.18
C ALA A 221 15.10 8.88 5.84
N GLY A 222 15.27 9.18 4.55
CA GLY A 222 16.16 10.26 4.10
C GLY A 222 15.66 11.67 4.44
N GLU A 223 14.35 11.86 4.66
CA GLU A 223 13.72 13.15 5.00
C GLU A 223 13.29 13.21 6.49
N THR A 224 13.70 12.21 7.27
CA THR A 224 13.34 12.04 8.69
C THR A 224 14.40 12.68 9.61
N LYS A 225 13.95 13.38 10.65
CA LYS A 225 14.79 13.75 11.79
C LYS A 225 15.03 12.51 12.67
N ASP A 226 16.27 12.30 13.12
CA ASP A 226 16.66 11.14 13.95
C ASP A 226 16.16 9.79 13.38
N PRO A 227 16.59 9.40 12.14
CA PRO A 227 16.02 8.26 11.43
C PRO A 227 16.17 6.96 12.21
N GLN A 228 17.30 6.71 12.86
CA GLN A 228 17.55 5.50 13.65
C GLN A 228 16.49 5.27 14.72
N LYS A 229 16.11 6.31 15.47
CA LYS A 229 15.09 6.22 16.52
C LYS A 229 13.67 6.13 15.95
N ASN A 230 13.35 6.98 14.97
CA ASN A 230 11.99 7.12 14.47
C ASN A 230 11.58 5.98 13.54
N ILE A 231 12.49 5.48 12.70
CA ILE A 231 12.22 4.33 11.83
C ILE A 231 12.04 3.05 12.64
N VAL A 232 12.91 2.79 13.63
CA VAL A 232 12.76 1.64 14.53
C VAL A 232 11.40 1.65 15.23
N LYS A 233 10.97 2.81 15.75
CA LYS A 233 9.66 2.97 16.38
C LYS A 233 8.51 2.75 15.40
N ALA A 234 8.64 3.26 14.17
CA ALA A 234 7.63 3.08 13.12
C ALA A 234 7.49 1.60 12.72
N VAL A 235 8.61 0.90 12.49
CA VAL A 235 8.61 -0.52 12.13
C VAL A 235 8.05 -1.40 13.26
N ASN A 236 8.44 -1.16 14.52
CA ASN A 236 7.87 -1.89 15.65
C ASN A 236 6.35 -1.67 15.80
N GLY A 237 5.86 -0.48 15.39
CA GLY A 237 4.44 -0.17 15.40
C GLY A 237 3.62 -0.93 14.33
N VAL A 238 4.24 -1.49 13.31
CA VAL A 238 3.54 -2.16 12.19
C VAL A 238 2.68 -3.34 12.70
N ILE A 239 3.21 -4.17 13.60
CA ILE A 239 2.48 -5.34 14.10
C ILE A 239 1.17 -4.96 14.81
N TRP A 240 1.21 -3.92 15.65
CA TRP A 240 0.01 -3.43 16.34
C TRP A 240 -1.02 -2.86 15.37
N ARG A 241 -0.57 -2.23 14.29
CA ARG A 241 -1.44 -1.73 13.22
C ARG A 241 -2.15 -2.87 12.52
N ILE A 242 -1.43 -3.93 12.15
CA ILE A 242 -2.00 -5.12 11.54
C ILE A 242 -3.05 -5.72 12.47
N LEU A 243 -2.71 -5.97 13.72
CA LEU A 243 -3.62 -6.61 14.68
C LEU A 243 -4.89 -5.77 14.91
N ILE A 244 -4.76 -4.48 15.14
CA ILE A 244 -5.90 -3.63 15.48
C ILE A 244 -6.70 -3.28 14.24
N PHE A 245 -6.08 -2.68 13.22
CA PHE A 245 -6.81 -2.06 12.12
C PHE A 245 -7.28 -3.07 11.07
N TYR A 246 -6.49 -4.09 10.78
CA TYR A 246 -6.87 -5.09 9.78
C TYR A 246 -7.67 -6.24 10.41
N LEU A 247 -7.11 -6.94 11.38
CA LEU A 247 -7.81 -8.08 11.99
C LEU A 247 -9.04 -7.64 12.75
N GLY A 248 -8.97 -6.55 13.54
CA GLY A 248 -10.13 -6.04 14.28
C GLY A 248 -11.27 -5.62 13.37
N ALA A 249 -10.97 -4.86 12.31
CA ALA A 249 -11.98 -4.42 11.35
C ALA A 249 -12.61 -5.59 10.58
N ILE A 250 -11.79 -6.48 10.03
CA ILE A 250 -12.26 -7.64 9.28
C ILE A 250 -13.07 -8.59 10.16
N PHE A 251 -12.61 -8.85 11.40
CA PHE A 251 -13.36 -9.66 12.36
C PHE A 251 -14.75 -9.09 12.61
N VAL A 252 -14.89 -7.80 12.82
CA VAL A 252 -16.19 -7.15 13.00
C VAL A 252 -17.06 -7.32 11.76
N ILE A 253 -16.53 -7.05 10.56
CA ILE A 253 -17.30 -7.13 9.31
C ILE A 253 -17.86 -8.54 9.11
N VAL A 254 -17.04 -9.58 9.19
CA VAL A 254 -17.49 -10.96 8.93
C VAL A 254 -18.27 -11.59 10.08
N SER A 255 -18.24 -11.00 11.28
CA SER A 255 -19.11 -11.39 12.40
C SER A 255 -20.49 -10.75 12.29
N VAL A 256 -20.57 -9.49 11.85
CA VAL A 256 -21.82 -8.71 11.75
C VAL A 256 -22.64 -9.11 10.52
N TYR A 257 -21.97 -9.44 9.42
CA TYR A 257 -22.61 -9.82 8.16
C TYR A 257 -22.25 -11.24 7.72
N PRO A 258 -23.21 -12.03 7.21
CA PRO A 258 -22.92 -13.22 6.44
C PRO A 258 -22.04 -12.88 5.24
N TRP A 259 -20.93 -13.61 5.09
CA TRP A 259 -19.92 -13.34 4.06
C TRP A 259 -20.48 -13.32 2.62
N ASN A 260 -21.48 -14.17 2.34
CA ASN A 260 -22.12 -14.31 1.03
C ASN A 260 -23.05 -13.16 0.64
N GLN A 261 -23.40 -12.27 1.58
CA GLN A 261 -24.22 -11.07 1.34
C GLN A 261 -23.40 -9.81 1.12
N LEU A 262 -22.10 -9.81 1.48
CA LEU A 262 -21.25 -8.64 1.42
C LEU A 262 -20.95 -8.16 0.00
N GLY A 263 -21.06 -9.03 -1.01
CA GLY A 263 -20.83 -8.68 -2.41
C GLY A 263 -21.76 -7.59 -2.97
N ASP A 264 -22.97 -7.51 -2.43
CA ASP A 264 -24.05 -6.63 -2.93
C ASP A 264 -24.16 -5.31 -2.15
N ILE A 265 -23.46 -5.18 -1.04
CA ILE A 265 -23.65 -4.09 -0.05
C ILE A 265 -22.76 -2.86 -0.33
N GLY A 266 -21.86 -2.89 -1.32
CA GLY A 266 -20.90 -1.80 -1.54
C GLY A 266 -19.67 -1.91 -0.64
N SER A 267 -19.37 -0.87 0.14
CA SER A 267 -18.29 -0.93 1.13
C SER A 267 -18.76 -1.65 2.40
N PRO A 268 -18.13 -2.77 2.81
CA PRO A 268 -18.47 -3.47 4.06
C PRO A 268 -18.36 -2.57 5.30
N PHE A 269 -17.47 -1.61 5.26
CA PHE A 269 -17.29 -0.62 6.33
C PHE A 269 -18.53 0.28 6.48
N VAL A 270 -19.01 0.85 5.38
CA VAL A 270 -20.22 1.70 5.37
C VAL A 270 -21.43 0.90 5.85
N ALA A 271 -21.59 -0.32 5.34
CA ALA A 271 -22.69 -1.20 5.70
C ALA A 271 -22.70 -1.55 7.20
N THR A 272 -21.53 -1.85 7.78
CA THR A 272 -21.42 -2.19 9.22
C THR A 272 -21.92 -1.05 10.11
N PHE A 273 -21.59 0.18 9.79
CA PHE A 273 -22.09 1.34 10.55
C PHE A 273 -23.60 1.59 10.36
N ALA A 274 -24.11 1.38 9.14
CA ALA A 274 -25.53 1.51 8.89
C ALA A 274 -26.36 0.53 9.74
N LYS A 275 -25.84 -0.71 9.94
CA LYS A 275 -26.50 -1.73 10.76
C LYS A 275 -26.55 -1.41 12.25
N ILE A 276 -25.61 -0.59 12.74
CA ILE A 276 -25.59 -0.14 14.14
C ILE A 276 -26.65 0.95 14.42
N GLY A 277 -27.47 1.30 13.40
CA GLY A 277 -28.58 2.23 13.55
C GLY A 277 -28.22 3.71 13.43
N ILE A 278 -26.99 4.02 13.05
CA ILE A 278 -26.52 5.40 12.87
C ILE A 278 -26.59 5.78 11.39
N THR A 279 -27.78 6.16 10.91
CA THR A 279 -28.03 6.52 9.50
C THR A 279 -27.14 7.69 9.01
N PHE A 280 -26.82 8.64 9.88
CA PHE A 280 -25.86 9.70 9.60
C PHE A 280 -24.42 9.16 9.43
N ALA A 281 -24.09 8.02 10.05
CA ALA A 281 -22.76 7.42 9.96
C ALA A 281 -22.42 6.94 8.54
N ALA A 282 -23.39 6.56 7.72
CA ALA A 282 -23.13 6.11 6.35
C ALA A 282 -22.42 7.21 5.53
N GLY A 283 -22.90 8.44 5.57
CA GLY A 283 -22.25 9.59 4.91
C GLY A 283 -20.88 9.92 5.50
N LEU A 284 -20.79 9.93 6.86
CA LEU A 284 -19.51 10.20 7.53
C LEU A 284 -18.45 9.16 7.15
N ILE A 285 -18.80 7.88 7.14
CA ILE A 285 -17.85 6.81 6.80
C ILE A 285 -17.50 6.82 5.34
N ASN A 286 -18.47 7.08 4.47
CA ASN A 286 -18.18 7.27 3.07
C ASN A 286 -17.17 8.42 2.86
N PHE A 287 -17.30 9.52 3.60
CA PHE A 287 -16.30 10.60 3.62
C PHE A 287 -14.94 10.12 4.13
N VAL A 288 -14.88 9.29 5.16
CA VAL A 288 -13.62 8.74 5.68
C VAL A 288 -12.96 7.83 4.66
N VAL A 289 -13.71 6.97 3.97
CA VAL A 289 -13.17 6.11 2.92
C VAL A 289 -12.70 6.93 1.73
N LEU A 290 -13.40 8.01 1.38
CA LEU A 290 -12.96 8.98 0.39
C LEU A 290 -11.62 9.62 0.78
N THR A 291 -11.49 10.09 2.03
CA THR A 291 -10.22 10.65 2.52
C THR A 291 -9.11 9.60 2.58
N ALA A 292 -9.44 8.32 2.78
CA ALA A 292 -8.48 7.23 2.72
C ALA A 292 -7.93 7.03 1.30
N ALA A 293 -8.79 7.08 0.29
CA ALA A 293 -8.38 7.04 -1.11
C ALA A 293 -7.46 8.24 -1.45
N MET A 294 -7.84 9.44 -1.05
CA MET A 294 -7.02 10.63 -1.26
C MET A 294 -5.65 10.53 -0.57
N SER A 295 -5.58 9.97 0.64
CA SER A 295 -4.32 9.74 1.36
C SER A 295 -3.43 8.71 0.65
N GLY A 296 -3.98 7.59 0.17
CA GLY A 296 -3.25 6.61 -0.62
C GLY A 296 -2.63 7.23 -1.87
N CYS A 297 -3.42 8.01 -2.62
CA CYS A 297 -2.96 8.75 -3.78
C CYS A 297 -1.86 9.77 -3.43
N ASN A 298 -2.03 10.53 -2.33
CA ASN A 298 -1.04 11.50 -1.84
C ASN A 298 0.30 10.84 -1.51
N SER A 299 0.28 9.72 -0.79
CA SER A 299 1.47 8.91 -0.48
C SER A 299 2.12 8.35 -1.75
N GLY A 300 1.33 7.97 -2.74
CA GLY A 300 1.80 7.50 -4.05
C GLY A 300 2.57 8.59 -4.82
N ILE A 301 2.02 9.80 -4.89
CA ILE A 301 2.69 10.95 -5.51
C ILE A 301 4.03 11.22 -4.81
N PHE A 302 4.03 11.23 -3.48
CA PHE A 302 5.25 11.43 -2.70
C PHE A 302 6.30 10.34 -2.98
N SER A 303 5.94 9.07 -2.84
CA SER A 303 6.85 7.94 -3.00
C SER A 303 7.46 7.85 -4.40
N ALA A 304 6.62 7.81 -5.44
CA ALA A 304 7.06 7.68 -6.82
C ALA A 304 7.92 8.88 -7.26
N SER A 305 7.57 10.09 -6.84
CA SER A 305 8.36 11.28 -7.18
C SER A 305 9.78 11.25 -6.58
N ARG A 306 9.97 10.71 -5.35
CA ARG A 306 11.29 10.54 -4.74
C ARG A 306 12.10 9.43 -5.40
N MET A 307 11.45 8.37 -5.86
CA MET A 307 12.13 7.32 -6.63
C MET A 307 12.61 7.83 -8.00
N ILE A 308 11.80 8.60 -8.73
CA ILE A 308 12.23 9.25 -9.99
C ILE A 308 13.41 10.19 -9.73
N TYR A 309 13.33 10.99 -8.67
CA TYR A 309 14.42 11.88 -8.26
C TYR A 309 15.73 11.10 -7.97
N THR A 310 15.63 9.99 -7.23
CA THR A 310 16.77 9.11 -6.93
C THR A 310 17.41 8.55 -8.19
N LEU A 311 16.61 8.04 -9.13
CA LEU A 311 17.09 7.54 -10.43
C LEU A 311 17.77 8.64 -11.24
N ALA A 312 17.21 9.86 -11.23
CA ALA A 312 17.80 11.00 -11.95
C ALA A 312 19.17 11.40 -11.38
N HIS A 313 19.35 11.35 -10.07
CA HIS A 313 20.64 11.59 -9.41
C HIS A 313 21.68 10.51 -9.71
N LYS A 314 21.25 9.26 -9.94
CA LYS A 314 22.11 8.16 -10.40
C LYS A 314 22.44 8.24 -11.92
N GLY A 315 21.89 9.22 -12.64
CA GLY A 315 22.04 9.35 -14.10
C GLY A 315 21.19 8.37 -14.91
N GLU A 316 20.24 7.71 -14.25
CA GLU A 316 19.34 6.69 -14.81
C GLU A 316 18.00 7.25 -15.30
N MET A 317 17.83 8.58 -15.18
CA MET A 317 16.68 9.36 -15.68
C MET A 317 17.17 10.71 -16.22
N PRO A 318 16.36 11.41 -17.04
CA PRO A 318 16.71 12.74 -17.54
C PRO A 318 17.02 13.73 -16.42
N LYS A 319 18.09 14.53 -16.59
CA LYS A 319 18.56 15.52 -15.60
C LYS A 319 17.49 16.54 -15.16
N ILE A 320 16.43 16.75 -15.94
CA ILE A 320 15.33 17.65 -15.55
C ILE A 320 14.68 17.23 -14.23
N PHE A 321 14.66 15.93 -13.94
CA PHE A 321 14.06 15.37 -12.71
C PHE A 321 14.94 15.54 -11.46
N THR A 322 16.18 16.07 -11.59
CA THR A 322 17.00 16.46 -10.44
C THR A 322 16.70 17.86 -9.92
N LYS A 323 15.89 18.64 -10.66
CA LYS A 323 15.58 20.02 -10.28
C LYS A 323 14.62 20.07 -9.10
N ILE A 324 15.04 20.80 -8.06
CA ILE A 324 14.27 21.04 -6.83
C ILE A 324 13.82 22.50 -6.80
N MET A 325 12.60 22.75 -6.33
CA MET A 325 12.09 24.08 -6.03
C MET A 325 12.76 24.64 -4.75
N ARG A 326 12.64 25.96 -4.52
CA ARG A 326 13.18 26.62 -3.30
C ARG A 326 12.62 26.02 -1.98
N ASN A 327 11.45 25.41 -2.02
CA ASN A 327 10.80 24.73 -0.90
C ASN A 327 11.25 23.27 -0.70
N GLY A 328 12.25 22.79 -1.46
CA GLY A 328 12.79 21.43 -1.35
C GLY A 328 11.99 20.34 -2.08
N VAL A 329 11.01 20.73 -2.91
CA VAL A 329 10.15 19.77 -3.63
C VAL A 329 10.64 19.56 -5.07
N PRO A 330 10.74 18.32 -5.57
CA PRO A 330 11.12 18.02 -6.95
C PRO A 330 9.91 18.20 -7.89
N LEU A 331 9.76 19.41 -8.46
CA LEU A 331 8.61 19.82 -9.28
C LEU A 331 8.28 18.84 -10.41
N TYR A 332 9.27 18.56 -11.27
CA TYR A 332 9.01 17.80 -12.50
C TYR A 332 8.63 16.33 -12.21
N THR A 333 9.15 15.76 -11.12
CA THR A 333 8.81 14.39 -10.72
C THR A 333 7.39 14.31 -10.17
N VAL A 334 6.98 15.28 -9.33
CA VAL A 334 5.61 15.37 -8.81
C VAL A 334 4.61 15.53 -9.95
N VAL A 335 4.87 16.43 -10.90
CA VAL A 335 4.00 16.63 -12.07
C VAL A 335 3.93 15.37 -12.93
N ALA A 336 5.06 14.73 -13.23
CA ALA A 336 5.09 13.52 -14.05
C ALA A 336 4.29 12.36 -13.42
N VAL A 337 4.44 12.14 -12.11
CA VAL A 337 3.66 11.11 -11.39
C VAL A 337 2.18 11.45 -11.39
N SER A 338 1.80 12.71 -11.12
CA SER A 338 0.39 13.15 -11.12
C SER A 338 -0.26 12.98 -12.48
N LEU A 339 0.47 13.28 -13.57
CA LEU A 339 -0.01 13.03 -14.95
C LEU A 339 -0.17 11.53 -15.22
N GLY A 340 0.75 10.69 -14.72
CA GLY A 340 0.63 9.24 -14.81
C GLY A 340 -0.64 8.74 -14.10
N ILE A 341 -0.93 9.22 -12.90
CA ILE A 341 -2.13 8.85 -12.14
C ILE A 341 -3.41 9.36 -12.83
N LEU A 342 -3.36 10.52 -13.49
CA LEU A 342 -4.50 11.08 -14.24
C LEU A 342 -5.01 10.13 -15.33
N ILE A 343 -4.17 9.25 -15.87
CA ILE A 343 -4.58 8.18 -16.80
C ILE A 343 -5.67 7.31 -16.16
N GLY A 344 -5.65 7.12 -14.83
CA GLY A 344 -6.70 6.38 -14.11
C GLY A 344 -8.10 6.99 -14.31
N ALA A 345 -8.21 8.32 -14.39
CA ALA A 345 -9.49 8.97 -14.68
C ALA A 345 -9.97 8.65 -16.12
N LEU A 346 -9.05 8.54 -17.08
CA LEU A 346 -9.37 8.11 -18.46
C LEU A 346 -9.78 6.64 -18.49
N LEU A 347 -9.11 5.77 -17.73
CA LEU A 347 -9.48 4.36 -17.61
C LEU A 347 -10.90 4.20 -17.05
N ASN A 348 -11.30 5.07 -16.14
CA ASN A 348 -12.65 5.08 -15.56
C ASN A 348 -13.75 5.41 -16.61
N VAL A 349 -13.40 6.08 -17.69
CA VAL A 349 -14.30 6.33 -18.83
C VAL A 349 -14.28 5.19 -19.85
N ILE A 350 -13.09 4.66 -20.13
CA ILE A 350 -12.88 3.73 -21.24
C ILE A 350 -13.22 2.29 -20.84
N LEU A 351 -12.77 1.83 -19.66
CA LEU A 351 -12.92 0.43 -19.24
C LEU A 351 -14.39 -0.02 -19.12
N PRO A 352 -15.36 0.80 -18.67
CA PRO A 352 -16.77 0.40 -18.66
C PRO A 352 -17.36 0.03 -20.02
N LEU A 353 -16.70 0.46 -21.10
CA LEU A 353 -17.11 0.09 -22.48
C LEU A 353 -16.77 -1.37 -22.83
N TYR A 354 -15.85 -1.99 -22.06
CA TYR A 354 -15.33 -3.34 -22.33
C TYR A 354 -15.48 -4.31 -21.16
N ILE A 355 -15.75 -3.81 -19.97
CA ILE A 355 -15.80 -4.59 -18.73
C ILE A 355 -17.05 -4.18 -17.96
N ASP A 356 -17.94 -5.14 -17.71
CA ASP A 356 -19.15 -4.92 -16.92
C ASP A 356 -18.84 -4.76 -15.42
N GLY A 357 -19.34 -3.68 -14.84
CA GLY A 357 -19.34 -3.41 -13.40
C GLY A 357 -18.12 -2.67 -12.85
N ALA A 358 -18.35 -1.56 -12.15
CA ALA A 358 -17.35 -0.68 -11.56
C ALA A 358 -16.41 -1.38 -10.55
N LYS A 359 -16.93 -2.37 -9.81
CA LYS A 359 -16.13 -3.17 -8.85
C LYS A 359 -15.04 -3.99 -9.56
N SER A 360 -15.33 -4.50 -10.74
CA SER A 360 -14.36 -5.26 -11.55
C SER A 360 -13.22 -4.35 -12.05
N ILE A 361 -13.53 -3.12 -12.46
CA ILE A 361 -12.53 -2.16 -12.94
C ILE A 361 -11.49 -1.85 -11.84
N PHE A 362 -11.97 -1.58 -10.62
CA PHE A 362 -11.07 -1.37 -9.48
C PHE A 362 -10.14 -2.56 -9.27
N VAL A 363 -10.66 -3.79 -9.24
CA VAL A 363 -9.85 -5.00 -9.01
C VAL A 363 -8.82 -5.19 -10.11
N TYR A 364 -9.18 -5.00 -11.37
CA TYR A 364 -8.24 -5.11 -12.50
C TYR A 364 -7.10 -4.09 -12.42
N VAL A 365 -7.42 -2.82 -12.18
CA VAL A 365 -6.40 -1.77 -12.07
C VAL A 365 -5.55 -1.98 -10.82
N TYR A 366 -6.20 -2.20 -9.67
CA TYR A 366 -5.49 -2.39 -8.40
C TYR A 366 -4.56 -3.61 -8.42
N SER A 367 -5.03 -4.75 -8.94
CA SER A 367 -4.22 -5.98 -8.98
C SER A 367 -2.98 -5.84 -9.87
N ALA A 368 -3.01 -4.97 -10.88
CA ALA A 368 -1.85 -4.70 -11.72
C ALA A 368 -0.66 -4.07 -10.94
N SER A 369 -0.91 -3.46 -9.78
CA SER A 369 0.12 -2.93 -8.89
C SER A 369 0.79 -3.98 -8.03
N ILE A 370 0.15 -5.16 -7.81
CA ILE A 370 0.53 -6.11 -6.76
C ILE A 370 1.90 -6.73 -7.06
N LEU A 371 2.11 -7.31 -8.26
CA LEU A 371 3.40 -7.89 -8.60
C LEU A 371 4.54 -6.86 -8.60
N PRO A 372 4.43 -5.70 -9.28
CA PRO A 372 5.45 -4.66 -9.17
C PRO A 372 5.70 -4.21 -7.71
N GLY A 373 4.65 -4.12 -6.90
CA GLY A 373 4.76 -3.76 -5.49
C GLY A 373 5.42 -4.82 -4.60
N MET A 374 5.40 -6.08 -5.01
CA MET A 374 6.14 -7.15 -4.32
C MET A 374 7.64 -7.16 -4.64
N ILE A 375 8.07 -6.56 -5.77
CA ILE A 375 9.49 -6.52 -6.14
C ILE A 375 10.35 -5.82 -5.09
N PRO A 376 10.00 -4.63 -4.55
CA PRO A 376 10.70 -4.04 -3.42
C PRO A 376 10.86 -5.00 -2.24
N TRP A 377 9.83 -5.77 -1.91
CA TRP A 377 9.85 -6.72 -0.80
C TRP A 377 10.81 -7.89 -1.05
N PHE A 378 10.81 -8.48 -2.25
CA PHE A 378 11.82 -9.47 -2.64
C PHE A 378 13.23 -8.90 -2.55
N MET A 379 13.43 -7.67 -3.05
CA MET A 379 14.75 -7.03 -3.04
C MET A 379 15.21 -6.64 -1.62
N ILE A 380 14.31 -6.26 -0.73
CA ILE A 380 14.61 -6.08 0.70
C ILE A 380 15.14 -7.39 1.28
N LEU A 381 14.46 -8.52 1.04
CA LEU A 381 14.85 -9.81 1.60
C LEU A 381 16.18 -10.32 1.03
N PHE A 382 16.39 -10.22 -0.29
CA PHE A 382 17.66 -10.61 -0.92
C PHE A 382 18.82 -9.71 -0.49
N SER A 383 18.61 -8.39 -0.43
CA SER A 383 19.60 -7.43 0.05
C SER A 383 19.97 -7.72 1.50
N HIS A 384 18.98 -8.02 2.34
CA HIS A 384 19.19 -8.33 3.76
C HIS A 384 19.99 -9.63 3.98
N LEU A 385 19.73 -10.68 3.18
CA LEU A 385 20.57 -11.90 3.20
C LEU A 385 22.03 -11.59 2.86
N ARG A 386 22.24 -10.74 1.85
CA ARG A 386 23.58 -10.34 1.43
C ARG A 386 24.25 -9.41 2.45
N PHE A 387 23.50 -8.45 2.98
CA PHE A 387 23.94 -7.56 4.06
C PHE A 387 24.47 -8.36 5.25
N ARG A 388 23.70 -9.30 5.77
CA ARG A 388 24.12 -10.13 6.91
C ARG A 388 25.37 -10.98 6.64
N LYS A 389 25.58 -11.39 5.38
CA LYS A 389 26.76 -12.14 4.98
C LYS A 389 28.01 -11.25 4.89
N LEU A 390 27.85 -10.00 4.46
CA LEU A 390 28.95 -9.05 4.25
C LEU A 390 29.34 -8.30 5.52
N HIS A 391 28.41 -8.12 6.46
CA HIS A 391 28.58 -7.32 7.67
C HIS A 391 28.26 -8.12 8.95
N PRO A 392 28.93 -9.28 9.20
CA PRO A 392 28.60 -10.15 10.33
C PRO A 392 28.77 -9.46 11.68
N GLU A 393 29.82 -8.63 11.85
CA GLU A 393 30.10 -7.89 13.09
C GLU A 393 29.02 -6.86 13.41
N GLU A 394 28.57 -6.11 12.42
CA GLU A 394 27.50 -5.12 12.56
C GLU A 394 26.18 -5.78 12.91
N VAL A 395 25.93 -6.99 12.36
CA VAL A 395 24.74 -7.79 12.65
C VAL A 395 24.78 -8.35 14.06
N GLU A 396 25.95 -8.78 14.57
CA GLU A 396 26.08 -9.36 15.93
C GLU A 396 25.71 -8.35 17.01
N GLY A 397 26.20 -7.11 16.90
CA GLY A 397 25.90 -6.00 17.81
C GLY A 397 24.60 -5.24 17.52
N HIS A 398 23.84 -5.58 16.45
CA HIS A 398 22.73 -4.78 15.97
C HIS A 398 21.55 -4.73 16.95
N PRO A 399 21.08 -3.53 17.39
CA PRO A 399 20.01 -3.42 18.38
C PRO A 399 18.63 -3.75 17.82
N PHE A 400 18.49 -3.82 16.48
CA PHE A 400 17.22 -4.01 15.78
C PHE A 400 17.29 -5.18 14.80
N LYS A 401 17.53 -6.40 15.29
CA LYS A 401 17.65 -7.60 14.45
C LYS A 401 16.31 -8.11 13.96
N MET A 402 16.30 -8.66 12.73
CA MET A 402 15.16 -9.43 12.22
C MET A 402 15.06 -10.77 13.00
N PRO A 403 13.89 -11.10 13.58
CA PRO A 403 13.68 -12.38 14.25
C PRO A 403 13.89 -13.56 13.30
N GLY A 404 14.56 -14.63 13.76
CA GLY A 404 14.83 -15.83 12.93
C GLY A 404 15.84 -15.65 11.80
N GLY A 405 16.37 -14.45 11.60
CA GLY A 405 17.47 -14.19 10.66
C GLY A 405 17.23 -14.69 9.24
N ALA A 406 18.17 -15.45 8.68
CA ALA A 406 18.10 -15.95 7.31
C ALA A 406 16.92 -16.93 7.08
N VAL A 407 16.54 -17.72 8.08
CA VAL A 407 15.39 -18.64 7.98
C VAL A 407 14.10 -17.87 7.71
N SER A 408 13.87 -16.79 8.46
CA SER A 408 12.71 -15.93 8.25
C SER A 408 12.70 -15.28 6.85
N ASN A 409 13.87 -14.90 6.30
CA ASN A 409 13.96 -14.42 4.92
C ASN A 409 13.48 -15.49 3.93
N TYR A 410 14.01 -16.72 4.02
CA TYR A 410 13.62 -17.79 3.08
C TYR A 410 12.13 -18.15 3.19
N LEU A 411 11.60 -18.23 4.41
CA LEU A 411 10.16 -18.48 4.62
C LEU A 411 9.31 -17.38 4.02
N THR A 412 9.73 -16.13 4.18
CA THR A 412 9.01 -14.96 3.62
C THR A 412 9.08 -14.95 2.09
N ILE A 413 10.24 -15.26 1.51
CA ILE A 413 10.38 -15.38 0.05
C ILE A 413 9.48 -16.49 -0.49
N LEU A 414 9.46 -17.66 0.16
CA LEU A 414 8.58 -18.76 -0.22
C LEU A 414 7.11 -18.36 -0.16
N PHE A 415 6.70 -17.68 0.91
CA PHE A 415 5.34 -17.16 1.06
C PHE A 415 4.96 -16.21 -0.08
N LEU A 416 5.82 -15.25 -0.43
CA LEU A 416 5.57 -14.32 -1.53
C LEU A 416 5.45 -15.04 -2.88
N ILE A 417 6.27 -16.08 -3.11
CA ILE A 417 6.17 -16.92 -4.31
C ILE A 417 4.83 -17.66 -4.35
N LEU A 418 4.38 -18.24 -3.23
CA LEU A 418 3.07 -18.91 -3.16
C LEU A 418 1.91 -17.97 -3.45
N VAL A 419 1.98 -16.72 -2.99
CA VAL A 419 0.99 -15.69 -3.34
C VAL A 419 0.97 -15.41 -4.84
N LEU A 420 2.14 -15.26 -5.48
CA LEU A 420 2.23 -15.07 -6.94
C LEU A 420 1.66 -16.26 -7.71
N VAL A 421 1.93 -17.48 -7.26
CA VAL A 421 1.34 -18.70 -7.85
C VAL A 421 -0.20 -18.64 -7.74
N GLY A 422 -0.74 -18.27 -6.58
CA GLY A 422 -2.19 -18.06 -6.40
C GLY A 422 -2.77 -17.04 -7.38
N MET A 423 -2.05 -15.93 -7.64
CA MET A 423 -2.49 -14.90 -8.59
C MET A 423 -2.58 -15.42 -10.04
N VAL A 424 -1.67 -16.31 -10.45
CA VAL A 424 -1.68 -16.89 -11.80
C VAL A 424 -2.90 -17.76 -12.03
N PHE A 425 -3.34 -18.50 -11.01
CA PHE A 425 -4.51 -19.39 -11.10
C PHE A 425 -5.85 -18.67 -10.95
N ASN A 426 -5.86 -17.47 -10.37
CA ASN A 426 -7.09 -16.68 -10.24
C ASN A 426 -7.36 -15.88 -11.53
N VAL A 427 -8.55 -16.09 -12.13
CA VAL A 427 -8.97 -15.45 -13.38
C VAL A 427 -8.94 -13.91 -13.32
N GLU A 428 -9.31 -13.34 -12.16
CA GLU A 428 -9.38 -11.88 -11.97
C GLU A 428 -7.99 -11.22 -11.82
N THR A 429 -6.97 -11.98 -11.38
CA THR A 429 -5.63 -11.42 -11.12
C THR A 429 -4.54 -11.89 -12.08
N ARG A 430 -4.74 -12.98 -12.82
CA ARG A 430 -3.71 -13.53 -13.72
C ARG A 430 -3.21 -12.56 -14.80
N ILE A 431 -4.11 -11.73 -15.37
CA ILE A 431 -3.74 -10.74 -16.38
C ILE A 431 -2.81 -9.68 -15.79
N SER A 432 -2.99 -9.35 -14.52
CA SER A 432 -2.16 -8.40 -13.78
C SER A 432 -0.75 -8.93 -13.57
N VAL A 433 -0.60 -10.23 -13.34
CA VAL A 433 0.72 -10.87 -13.29
C VAL A 433 1.41 -10.76 -14.64
N LEU A 434 0.70 -11.00 -15.73
CA LEU A 434 1.25 -10.86 -17.08
C LEU A 434 1.71 -9.42 -17.36
N ILE A 435 0.89 -8.43 -17.02
CA ILE A 435 1.25 -7.00 -17.14
C ILE A 435 2.52 -6.69 -16.34
N GLY A 436 2.58 -7.17 -15.10
CA GLY A 436 3.75 -6.98 -14.24
C GLY A 436 5.02 -7.63 -14.81
N VAL A 437 4.92 -8.86 -15.32
CA VAL A 437 6.06 -9.56 -15.95
C VAL A 437 6.52 -8.83 -17.22
N ILE A 438 5.61 -8.41 -18.09
CA ILE A 438 5.95 -7.62 -19.28
C ILE A 438 6.67 -6.34 -18.88
N PHE A 439 6.12 -5.59 -17.90
CA PHE A 439 6.73 -4.37 -17.40
C PHE A 439 8.17 -4.62 -16.89
N LEU A 440 8.36 -5.60 -16.02
CA LEU A 440 9.67 -5.94 -15.47
C LEU A 440 10.66 -6.34 -16.56
N THR A 441 10.21 -7.09 -17.57
CA THR A 441 11.02 -7.50 -18.71
C THR A 441 11.49 -6.28 -19.50
N ILE A 442 10.58 -5.36 -19.83
CA ILE A 442 10.90 -4.12 -20.55
C ILE A 442 11.91 -3.29 -19.77
N VAL A 443 11.68 -3.06 -18.48
CA VAL A 443 12.56 -2.27 -17.61
C VAL A 443 13.95 -2.89 -17.54
N THR A 444 14.03 -4.22 -17.40
CA THR A 444 15.30 -4.95 -17.32
C THR A 444 16.08 -4.87 -18.64
N ILE A 445 15.41 -5.14 -19.76
CA ILE A 445 16.03 -5.06 -21.10
C ILE A 445 16.53 -3.62 -21.35
N TYR A 446 15.72 -2.62 -21.05
CA TYR A 446 16.10 -1.21 -21.22
C TYR A 446 17.33 -0.84 -20.41
N TYR A 447 17.45 -1.32 -19.16
CA TYR A 447 18.64 -1.11 -18.33
C TYR A 447 19.90 -1.66 -19.01
N PHE A 448 19.87 -2.92 -19.45
CA PHE A 448 21.04 -3.57 -20.07
C PHE A 448 21.44 -2.93 -21.41
N ILE A 449 20.48 -2.48 -22.21
CA ILE A 449 20.78 -1.79 -23.47
C ILE A 449 21.47 -0.44 -23.20
N ARG A 450 20.97 0.35 -22.24
CA ARG A 450 21.36 1.75 -22.07
C ARG A 450 22.49 1.98 -21.07
N TYR A 451 22.49 1.26 -19.95
CA TYR A 451 23.36 1.56 -18.80
C TYR A 451 24.47 0.53 -18.56
N ASN A 452 24.35 -0.71 -18.99
CA ASN A 452 25.37 -1.74 -18.77
C ASN A 452 26.69 -1.43 -19.47
N LYS A 453 26.66 -0.78 -20.64
CA LYS A 453 27.86 -0.36 -21.37
C LYS A 453 28.72 0.69 -20.65
N ASN A 454 28.12 1.49 -19.75
CA ASN A 454 28.81 2.55 -19.03
C ASN A 454 29.48 2.05 -17.74
N ASN A 455 28.96 1.00 -17.11
CA ASN A 455 29.53 0.41 -15.88
C ASN A 455 30.76 -0.47 -16.12
N VAL A 456 30.95 -0.97 -17.36
CA VAL A 456 32.15 -1.74 -17.73
C VAL A 456 33.37 -0.83 -17.99
N LYS A 457 33.17 0.47 -18.24
CA LYS A 457 34.26 1.45 -18.46
C LYS A 457 34.72 2.16 -17.20
N ALA A 458 34.07 1.96 -16.05
CA ALA A 458 34.37 2.63 -14.77
C ALA A 458 34.96 1.69 -13.69
N LYS A 459 35.41 0.48 -14.09
CA LYS A 459 36.17 -0.43 -13.23
C LYS A 459 37.62 -0.55 -13.76
#